data_05c69bf6858c24879c48f5d262a499d9
#
_entry.id   05c69bf6858c24879c48f5d262a499d9
#
_cell.length_a   1.000
_cell.length_b   1.000
_cell.length_c   1.000
_cell.angle_alpha   90.00
_cell.angle_beta   90.00
_cell.angle_gamma   90.00
#
_symmetry.space_group_name_H-M   'P 1'
#
loop_
_entity.id
_entity.type
_entity.pdbx_description
1 polymer ?
#
loop_
_entity_poly.entity_id
_entity_poly.type
_entity_poly.pdbx_seq_one_letter_code
_entity_poly.pdbx_strand_id
1 'polypeptide(L)'
;MSKNSVGAGLKFGCSPAYVINSVIALAIMIGFQYVVPAADPLTPLGVEILGIFLGTLYGWLVVGDVVWPSVACLIFLGLSEYTTVTGAFASGFGNNTVLLMLFFFLFTNIINSAGIIEYVAQWIATRKFAYGKPWVLSFLLMIAAIVSFFMVSATAACLVMIPLIKSIALLYGF
;
A
#
# COMPACT_ATOMS: atom_id res chain seq x y z
N MET A 1 20.92 -0.49 29.90
CA MET A 1 20.34 -1.83 29.88
C MET A 1 18.83 -1.71 30.00
N SER A 2 18.11 -1.75 28.89
CA SER A 2 16.65 -1.87 28.89
C SER A 2 16.30 -2.93 27.85
N LYS A 3 16.04 -4.12 28.33
CA LYS A 3 15.42 -5.22 27.60
C LYS A 3 13.93 -4.91 27.48
N ASN A 4 13.47 -4.35 26.37
CA ASN A 4 12.05 -4.41 26.00
C ASN A 4 11.91 -4.09 24.52
N SER A 5 11.96 -5.11 23.68
CA SER A 5 11.27 -5.08 22.38
C SER A 5 11.55 -6.36 21.57
N VAL A 6 11.20 -7.50 22.13
CA VAL A 6 10.96 -8.69 21.29
C VAL A 6 9.66 -9.29 21.78
N GLY A 7 8.57 -8.92 21.16
CA GLY A 7 7.24 -9.41 21.54
C GLY A 7 6.13 -8.67 20.82
N ALA A 8 6.30 -8.36 19.52
CA ALA A 8 5.16 -8.10 18.66
C ALA A 8 4.48 -9.44 18.35
N GLY A 9 3.98 -10.10 19.40
CA GLY A 9 3.03 -11.19 19.27
C GLY A 9 1.83 -10.63 18.51
N LEU A 10 1.51 -11.24 17.39
CA LEU A 10 0.25 -11.09 16.68
C LEU A 10 -0.89 -11.23 17.71
N LYS A 11 -1.30 -10.12 18.30
CA LYS A 11 -2.55 -10.06 19.05
C LYS A 11 -3.66 -10.14 18.01
N PHE A 12 -4.10 -11.36 17.70
CA PHE A 12 -5.42 -11.60 17.10
C PHE A 12 -6.50 -11.24 18.11
N GLY A 13 -6.51 -10.01 18.54
CA GLY A 13 -7.63 -9.41 19.26
C GLY A 13 -8.66 -8.99 18.23
N CYS A 14 -9.44 -9.94 17.72
CA CYS A 14 -10.60 -9.62 16.91
C CYS A 14 -11.53 -8.75 17.76
N SER A 15 -11.44 -7.43 17.64
CA SER A 15 -12.48 -6.53 18.13
C SER A 15 -13.80 -6.95 17.49
N PRO A 16 -14.92 -7.02 18.23
CA PRO A 16 -16.22 -7.36 17.66
C PRO A 16 -16.57 -6.44 16.47
N ALA A 17 -16.16 -5.20 16.49
CA ALA A 17 -16.31 -4.27 15.37
C ALA A 17 -15.51 -4.72 14.12
N TYR A 18 -14.31 -5.26 14.30
CA TYR A 18 -13.52 -5.80 13.19
C TYR A 18 -14.23 -6.97 12.49
N VAL A 19 -14.77 -7.91 13.29
CA VAL A 19 -15.49 -9.08 12.75
C VAL A 19 -16.76 -8.63 12.03
N ILE A 20 -17.55 -7.74 12.63
CA ILE A 20 -18.79 -7.22 12.04
C ILE A 20 -18.48 -6.52 10.71
N ASN A 21 -17.51 -5.62 10.67
CA ASN A 21 -17.15 -4.91 9.44
C ASN A 21 -16.57 -5.84 8.37
N SER A 22 -15.84 -6.89 8.78
CA SER A 22 -15.35 -7.91 7.86
C SER A 22 -16.49 -8.71 7.23
N VAL A 23 -17.50 -9.08 8.02
CA VAL A 23 -18.71 -9.76 7.52
C VAL A 23 -19.48 -8.84 6.57
N ILE A 24 -19.59 -7.56 6.88
CA ILE A 24 -20.26 -6.58 6.00
C ILE A 24 -19.49 -6.47 4.67
N ALA A 25 -18.14 -6.41 4.69
CA ALA A 25 -17.32 -6.39 3.48
C ALA A 25 -17.60 -7.62 2.59
N LEU A 26 -17.62 -8.80 3.17
CA LEU A 26 -17.95 -10.04 2.45
C LEU A 26 -19.40 -10.05 1.93
N ALA A 27 -20.33 -9.54 2.73
CA ALA A 27 -21.72 -9.43 2.31
C ALA A 27 -21.91 -8.49 1.13
N ILE A 28 -21.13 -7.41 1.06
CA ILE A 28 -21.10 -6.50 -0.10
C ILE A 28 -20.51 -7.22 -1.32
N MET A 29 -19.38 -7.92 -1.16
CA MET A 29 -18.74 -8.64 -2.27
C MET A 29 -19.66 -9.65 -2.94
N ILE A 30 -20.45 -10.36 -2.15
CA ILE A 30 -21.33 -11.44 -2.65
C ILE A 30 -22.74 -10.91 -2.95
N GLY A 31 -23.26 -10.06 -2.07
CA GLY A 31 -24.66 -9.66 -2.08
C GLY A 31 -24.98 -8.57 -3.11
N PHE A 32 -24.00 -7.78 -3.54
CA PHE A 32 -24.24 -6.65 -4.43
C PHE A 32 -24.93 -7.04 -5.73
N GLN A 33 -24.53 -8.17 -6.34
CA GLN A 33 -25.11 -8.68 -7.57
C GLN A 33 -26.60 -9.07 -7.44
N TYR A 34 -27.07 -9.39 -6.23
CA TYR A 34 -28.46 -9.76 -5.99
C TYR A 34 -29.36 -8.55 -5.70
N VAL A 35 -28.77 -7.45 -5.24
CA VAL A 35 -29.49 -6.21 -4.89
C VAL A 35 -29.58 -5.24 -6.06
N VAL A 36 -28.54 -5.18 -6.90
CA VAL A 36 -28.48 -4.27 -8.04
C VAL A 36 -28.85 -5.05 -9.32
N PRO A 37 -30.01 -4.75 -9.95
CA PRO A 37 -30.35 -5.37 -11.22
C PRO A 37 -29.39 -4.89 -12.33
N ALA A 38 -28.99 -5.81 -13.19
CA ALA A 38 -28.22 -5.45 -14.38
C ALA A 38 -29.11 -4.63 -15.31
N ALA A 39 -28.73 -3.39 -15.58
CA ALA A 39 -29.40 -2.48 -16.50
C ALA A 39 -28.36 -1.90 -17.47
N ASP A 40 -28.72 -1.76 -18.75
CA ASP A 40 -27.80 -1.17 -19.75
C ASP A 40 -27.21 0.15 -19.26
N PRO A 41 -25.88 0.34 -19.32
CA PRO A 41 -24.84 -0.45 -20.00
C PRO A 41 -24.13 -1.53 -19.10
N LEU A 42 -24.61 -1.79 -17.87
CA LEU A 42 -23.99 -2.75 -16.95
C LEU A 42 -24.46 -4.19 -17.24
N THR A 43 -23.51 -5.03 -17.59
CA THR A 43 -23.76 -6.48 -17.72
C THR A 43 -23.85 -7.14 -16.34
N PRO A 44 -24.51 -8.32 -16.18
CA PRO A 44 -24.53 -9.06 -14.92
C PRO A 44 -23.14 -9.31 -14.34
N LEU A 45 -22.17 -9.68 -15.18
CA LEU A 45 -20.78 -9.83 -14.80
C LEU A 45 -20.16 -8.51 -14.31
N GLY A 46 -20.51 -7.39 -14.95
CA GLY A 46 -20.06 -6.06 -14.52
C GLY A 46 -20.57 -5.68 -13.13
N VAL A 47 -21.82 -6.03 -12.80
CA VAL A 47 -22.40 -5.81 -11.46
C VAL A 47 -21.67 -6.66 -10.41
N GLU A 48 -21.39 -7.93 -10.72
CA GLU A 48 -20.64 -8.83 -9.86
C GLU A 48 -19.23 -8.29 -9.54
N ILE A 49 -18.47 -7.91 -10.58
CA ILE A 49 -17.12 -7.34 -10.42
C ILE A 49 -17.17 -6.04 -9.61
N LEU A 50 -18.18 -5.19 -9.84
CA LEU A 50 -18.38 -3.96 -9.09
C LEU A 50 -18.65 -4.23 -7.62
N GLY A 51 -19.43 -5.24 -7.29
CA GLY A 51 -19.69 -5.68 -5.91
C GLY A 51 -18.41 -6.14 -5.20
N ILE A 52 -17.61 -6.98 -5.87
CA ILE A 52 -16.32 -7.44 -5.36
C ILE A 52 -15.39 -6.25 -5.10
N PHE A 53 -15.31 -5.31 -6.04
CA PHE A 53 -14.48 -4.11 -5.90
C PHE A 53 -14.93 -3.21 -4.73
N LEU A 54 -16.22 -2.90 -4.63
CA LEU A 54 -16.76 -2.08 -3.55
C LEU A 54 -16.58 -2.73 -2.17
N GLY A 55 -16.79 -4.04 -2.07
CA GLY A 55 -16.53 -4.78 -0.83
C GLY A 55 -15.06 -4.77 -0.43
N THR A 56 -14.14 -4.83 -1.42
CA THR A 56 -12.70 -4.71 -1.18
C THR A 56 -12.34 -3.32 -0.66
N LEU A 57 -12.87 -2.27 -1.31
CA LEU A 57 -12.66 -0.89 -0.86
C LEU A 57 -13.19 -0.66 0.57
N TYR A 58 -14.37 -1.20 0.88
CA TYR A 58 -14.92 -1.14 2.23
C TYR A 58 -13.99 -1.83 3.24
N GLY A 59 -13.44 -2.98 2.89
CA GLY A 59 -12.45 -3.68 3.71
C GLY A 59 -11.20 -2.84 3.97
N TRP A 60 -10.65 -2.17 2.97
CA TRP A 60 -9.47 -1.31 3.12
C TRP A 60 -9.76 -0.07 3.98
N LEU A 61 -10.91 0.58 3.78
CA LEU A 61 -11.22 1.87 4.40
C LEU A 61 -11.81 1.74 5.80
N VAL A 62 -12.69 0.76 6.03
CA VAL A 62 -13.45 0.64 7.27
C VAL A 62 -12.86 -0.40 8.21
N VAL A 63 -12.46 -1.56 7.67
CA VAL A 63 -11.81 -2.60 8.48
C VAL A 63 -10.36 -2.20 8.79
N GLY A 64 -9.73 -1.44 7.87
CA GLY A 64 -8.34 -0.99 8.01
C GLY A 64 -7.30 -2.10 7.77
N ASP A 65 -7.70 -3.20 7.20
CA ASP A 65 -6.83 -4.29 6.78
C ASP A 65 -6.77 -4.34 5.25
N VAL A 66 -5.58 -4.48 4.71
CA VAL A 66 -5.37 -4.51 3.25
C VAL A 66 -5.22 -5.95 2.76
N VAL A 67 -4.70 -6.84 3.58
CA VAL A 67 -4.25 -8.17 3.13
C VAL A 67 -5.43 -9.09 2.83
N TRP A 68 -6.29 -9.34 3.84
CA TRP A 68 -7.38 -10.31 3.66
C TRP A 68 -8.45 -9.83 2.64
N PRO A 69 -8.85 -8.52 2.57
CA PRO A 69 -9.80 -8.11 1.55
C PRO A 69 -9.25 -8.22 0.13
N SER A 70 -7.93 -7.99 -0.04
CA SER A 70 -7.27 -8.19 -1.34
C SER A 70 -7.22 -9.65 -1.75
N VAL A 71 -6.92 -10.56 -0.83
CA VAL A 71 -6.94 -12.00 -1.09
C VAL A 71 -8.37 -12.48 -1.39
N ALA A 72 -9.35 -12.01 -0.60
CA ALA A 72 -10.76 -12.31 -0.85
C ALA A 72 -11.21 -11.81 -2.24
N CYS A 73 -10.81 -10.60 -2.63
CA CYS A 73 -11.06 -10.05 -3.97
C CYS A 73 -10.54 -10.98 -5.07
N LEU A 74 -9.30 -11.45 -4.97
CA LEU A 74 -8.71 -12.35 -5.97
C LEU A 74 -9.45 -13.69 -6.03
N ILE A 75 -9.88 -14.22 -4.88
CA ILE A 75 -10.64 -15.46 -4.81
C ILE A 75 -12.01 -15.27 -5.47
N PHE A 76 -12.75 -14.22 -5.12
CA PHE A 76 -14.08 -13.98 -5.70
C PHE A 76 -14.01 -13.66 -7.20
N LEU A 77 -13.02 -12.91 -7.66
CA LEU A 77 -12.77 -12.71 -9.09
C LEU A 77 -12.48 -14.04 -9.80
N GLY A 78 -11.75 -14.94 -9.15
CA GLY A 78 -11.44 -16.26 -9.69
C GLY A 78 -12.61 -17.24 -9.65
N LEU A 79 -13.62 -16.98 -8.81
CA LEU A 79 -14.87 -17.75 -8.76
C LEU A 79 -15.95 -17.20 -9.70
N SER A 80 -15.80 -15.96 -10.15
CA SER A 80 -16.67 -15.35 -11.15
C SER A 80 -16.39 -15.90 -12.55
N GLU A 81 -17.31 -15.66 -13.48
CA GLU A 81 -17.13 -16.05 -14.90
C GLU A 81 -16.02 -15.24 -15.61
N TYR A 82 -15.44 -14.23 -14.94
CA TYR A 82 -14.40 -13.36 -15.51
C TYR A 82 -13.07 -14.10 -15.74
N THR A 83 -12.62 -14.90 -14.77
CA THR A 83 -11.33 -15.61 -14.85
C THR A 83 -11.32 -16.82 -13.91
N THR A 84 -10.26 -17.63 -13.98
CA THR A 84 -10.04 -18.69 -13.01
C THR A 84 -9.26 -18.17 -11.79
N VAL A 85 -9.36 -18.85 -10.64
CA VAL A 85 -8.61 -18.46 -9.43
C VAL A 85 -7.11 -18.37 -9.73
N THR A 86 -6.55 -19.36 -10.43
CA THR A 86 -5.14 -19.34 -10.86
C THR A 86 -4.83 -18.18 -11.80
N GLY A 87 -5.76 -17.85 -12.71
CA GLY A 87 -5.65 -16.72 -13.62
C GLY A 87 -5.67 -15.38 -12.90
N ALA A 88 -6.55 -15.20 -11.91
CA ALA A 88 -6.61 -14.00 -11.09
C ALA A 88 -5.30 -13.77 -10.32
N PHE A 89 -4.78 -14.83 -9.68
CA PHE A 89 -3.49 -14.73 -8.96
C PHE A 89 -2.32 -14.51 -9.93
N ALA A 90 -2.28 -15.19 -11.07
CA ALA A 90 -1.22 -15.00 -12.07
C ALA A 90 -1.24 -13.57 -12.64
N SER A 91 -2.40 -13.02 -12.92
CA SER A 91 -2.54 -11.64 -13.41
C SER A 91 -2.16 -10.61 -12.35
N GLY A 92 -2.49 -10.87 -11.09
CA GLY A 92 -2.13 -9.99 -9.97
C GLY A 92 -0.63 -10.01 -9.69
N PHE A 93 -0.07 -11.18 -9.40
CA PHE A 93 1.33 -11.32 -9.02
C PHE A 93 2.31 -11.36 -10.19
N GLY A 94 1.89 -11.81 -11.37
CA GLY A 94 2.69 -11.86 -12.58
C GLY A 94 2.76 -10.53 -13.34
N ASN A 95 2.11 -9.48 -12.86
CA ASN A 95 2.16 -8.17 -13.48
C ASN A 95 3.55 -7.53 -13.33
N ASN A 96 4.08 -6.98 -14.43
CA ASN A 96 5.39 -6.31 -14.44
C ASN A 96 5.51 -5.22 -13.37
N THR A 97 4.43 -4.49 -13.06
CA THR A 97 4.41 -3.47 -12.02
C THR A 97 4.61 -4.07 -10.63
N VAL A 98 3.98 -5.21 -10.34
CA VAL A 98 4.11 -5.90 -9.05
C VAL A 98 5.52 -6.47 -8.89
N LEU A 99 6.07 -7.09 -9.94
CA LEU A 99 7.45 -7.57 -9.95
C LEU A 99 8.44 -6.43 -9.73
N LEU A 100 8.25 -5.31 -10.44
CA LEU A 100 9.07 -4.12 -10.29
C LEU A 100 8.99 -3.56 -8.86
N MET A 101 7.79 -3.49 -8.25
CA MET A 101 7.62 -3.10 -6.84
C MET A 101 8.39 -4.04 -5.91
N LEU A 102 8.31 -5.35 -6.13
CA LEU A 102 8.99 -6.33 -5.30
C LEU A 102 10.52 -6.13 -5.36
N PHE A 103 11.09 -5.91 -6.55
CA PHE A 103 12.50 -5.58 -6.69
C PHE A 103 12.86 -4.27 -6.00
N PHE A 104 12.03 -3.23 -6.12
CA PHE A 104 12.26 -1.96 -5.43
C PHE A 104 12.20 -2.11 -3.90
N PHE A 105 11.28 -2.91 -3.38
CA PHE A 105 11.23 -3.20 -1.94
C PHE A 105 12.49 -3.88 -1.45
N LEU A 106 12.97 -4.91 -2.17
CA LEU A 106 14.21 -5.60 -1.84
C LEU A 106 15.41 -4.64 -1.90
N PHE A 107 15.51 -3.86 -2.97
CA PHE A 107 16.59 -2.90 -3.16
C PHE A 107 16.58 -1.80 -2.08
N THR A 108 15.41 -1.23 -1.78
CA THR A 108 15.26 -0.23 -0.72
C THR A 108 15.63 -0.80 0.65
N ASN A 109 15.26 -2.06 0.92
CA ASN A 109 15.63 -2.72 2.17
C ASN A 109 17.14 -2.93 2.31
N ILE A 110 17.83 -3.30 1.22
CA ILE A 110 19.30 -3.42 1.17
C ILE A 110 19.96 -2.08 1.41
N ILE A 111 19.52 -1.00 0.73
CA ILE A 111 20.04 0.35 0.89
C ILE A 111 19.84 0.85 2.32
N ASN A 112 18.67 0.59 2.90
CA ASN A 112 18.33 0.98 4.27
C ASN A 112 19.22 0.25 5.29
N SER A 113 19.39 -1.07 5.12
CA SER A 113 20.26 -1.87 6.01
C SER A 113 21.75 -1.52 5.88
N ALA A 114 22.17 -1.00 4.74
CA ALA A 114 23.52 -0.48 4.53
C ALA A 114 23.76 0.92 5.11
N GLY A 115 22.74 1.59 5.68
CA GLY A 115 22.85 2.93 6.26
C GLY A 115 23.05 4.05 5.22
N ILE A 116 22.86 3.74 3.94
CA ILE A 116 23.07 4.71 2.85
C ILE A 116 22.03 5.84 2.93
N ILE A 117 20.79 5.52 3.31
CA ILE A 117 19.71 6.51 3.43
C ILE A 117 20.06 7.53 4.54
N GLU A 118 20.52 7.06 5.70
CA GLU A 118 20.95 7.92 6.81
C GLU A 118 22.14 8.79 6.42
N TYR A 119 23.11 8.22 5.70
CA TYR A 119 24.27 8.98 5.22
C TYR A 119 23.86 10.09 4.25
N VAL A 120 23.00 9.80 3.28
CA VAL A 120 22.46 10.78 2.33
C VAL A 120 21.65 11.86 3.05
N ALA A 121 20.80 11.45 4.01
CA ALA A 121 20.00 12.37 4.81
C ALA A 121 20.89 13.34 5.62
N GLN A 122 21.93 12.83 6.29
CA GLN A 122 22.91 13.64 7.01
C GLN A 122 23.70 14.56 6.08
N TRP A 123 24.10 14.05 4.92
CA TRP A 123 24.82 14.85 3.93
C TRP A 123 23.98 16.02 3.42
N ILE A 124 22.69 15.81 3.16
CA ILE A 124 21.75 16.89 2.75
C ILE A 124 21.54 17.87 3.90
N ALA A 125 21.29 17.37 5.12
CA ALA A 125 21.01 18.21 6.29
C ALA A 125 22.19 19.08 6.74
N THR A 126 23.42 18.64 6.51
CA THR A 126 24.64 19.37 6.88
C THR A 126 25.07 20.42 5.85
N ARG A 127 24.42 20.48 4.69
CA ARG A 127 24.75 21.50 3.69
C ARG A 127 24.29 22.87 4.14
N LYS A 128 25.12 23.88 3.86
CA LYS A 128 24.91 25.32 4.25
C LYS A 128 23.53 25.86 3.80
N PHE A 129 22.97 25.32 2.72
CA PHE A 129 21.64 25.70 2.23
C PHE A 129 20.48 25.20 3.11
N ALA A 130 20.65 24.02 3.74
CA ALA A 130 19.61 23.38 4.54
C ALA A 130 19.79 23.63 6.04
N TYR A 131 20.98 23.98 6.48
CA TYR A 131 21.31 24.14 7.89
C TYR A 131 20.52 25.25 8.55
N GLY A 132 19.71 24.90 9.57
CA GLY A 132 18.89 25.83 10.33
C GLY A 132 17.65 26.39 9.61
N LYS A 133 17.33 25.89 8.40
CA LYS A 133 16.16 26.33 7.63
C LYS A 133 15.30 25.15 7.19
N PRO A 134 14.38 24.65 8.04
CA PRO A 134 13.55 23.48 7.72
C PRO A 134 12.68 23.68 6.47
N TRP A 135 12.29 24.92 6.17
CA TRP A 135 11.54 25.27 4.97
C TRP A 135 12.28 24.98 3.67
N VAL A 136 13.56 25.32 3.63
CA VAL A 136 14.42 25.09 2.46
C VAL A 136 14.62 23.60 2.25
N LEU A 137 14.79 22.84 3.32
CA LEU A 137 14.92 21.39 3.27
C LEU A 137 13.65 20.73 2.73
N SER A 138 12.47 21.11 3.25
CA SER A 138 11.19 20.62 2.77
C SER A 138 10.96 20.91 1.29
N PHE A 139 11.32 22.12 0.84
CA PHE A 139 11.22 22.51 -0.56
C PHE A 139 12.14 21.70 -1.47
N LEU A 140 13.36 21.44 -1.03
CA LEU A 140 14.34 20.64 -1.77
C LEU A 140 13.92 19.17 -1.86
N LEU A 141 13.35 18.62 -0.79
CA LEU A 141 12.76 17.28 -0.80
C LEU A 141 11.54 17.19 -1.72
N MET A 142 10.70 18.21 -1.75
CA MET A 142 9.54 18.26 -2.64
C MET A 142 9.98 18.30 -4.11
N ILE A 143 11.00 19.08 -4.45
CA ILE A 143 11.56 19.10 -5.81
C ILE A 143 12.15 17.73 -6.17
N ALA A 144 12.93 17.12 -5.27
CA ALA A 144 13.48 15.80 -5.48
C ALA A 144 12.41 14.74 -5.70
N ALA A 145 11.29 14.81 -4.95
CA ALA A 145 10.14 13.93 -5.13
C ALA A 145 9.49 14.11 -6.50
N ILE A 146 9.28 15.36 -6.93
CA ILE A 146 8.69 15.68 -8.24
C ILE A 146 9.59 15.16 -9.37
N VAL A 147 10.90 15.42 -9.30
CA VAL A 147 11.86 14.93 -10.31
C VAL A 147 11.87 13.40 -10.35
N SER A 148 11.87 12.73 -9.19
CA SER A 148 11.82 11.27 -9.12
C SER A 148 10.53 10.70 -9.71
N PHE A 149 9.41 11.39 -9.51
CA PHE A 149 8.12 11.02 -10.07
C PHE A 149 8.12 11.00 -11.61
N PHE A 150 8.75 12.02 -12.23
CA PHE A 150 8.85 12.10 -13.69
C PHE A 150 9.88 11.13 -14.28
N MET A 151 10.96 10.81 -13.53
CA MET A 151 12.05 10.01 -14.06
C MET A 151 11.84 8.50 -13.96
N VAL A 152 11.11 8.03 -12.95
CA VAL A 152 11.03 6.57 -12.68
C VAL A 152 9.60 6.07 -12.78
N SER A 153 8.84 6.21 -11.77
CA SER A 153 7.38 6.01 -11.70
C SER A 153 6.91 6.52 -10.33
N ALA A 154 5.63 6.86 -10.24
CA ALA A 154 5.05 7.35 -9.00
C ALA A 154 5.30 6.41 -7.82
N THR A 155 5.13 5.13 -8.03
CA THR A 155 5.27 4.10 -6.98
C THR A 155 6.70 3.94 -6.51
N ALA A 156 7.64 3.87 -7.44
CA ALA A 156 9.07 3.75 -7.11
C ALA A 156 9.59 5.02 -6.42
N ALA A 157 9.14 6.20 -6.85
CA ALA A 157 9.47 7.47 -6.20
C ALA A 157 8.99 7.49 -4.74
N CYS A 158 7.74 7.08 -4.46
CA CYS A 158 7.20 7.00 -3.10
C CYS A 158 8.01 6.05 -2.21
N LEU A 159 8.41 4.88 -2.72
CA LEU A 159 9.17 3.89 -1.97
C LEU A 159 10.55 4.38 -1.51
N VAL A 160 11.20 5.21 -2.33
CA VAL A 160 12.50 5.82 -1.98
C VAL A 160 12.32 7.05 -1.10
N MET A 161 11.33 7.89 -1.39
CA MET A 161 11.16 9.17 -0.71
C MET A 161 10.62 9.03 0.72
N ILE A 162 9.75 8.05 0.99
CA ILE A 162 9.19 7.84 2.33
C ILE A 162 10.28 7.57 3.38
N PRO A 163 11.20 6.60 3.22
CA PRO A 163 12.26 6.39 4.20
C PRO A 163 13.22 7.58 4.29
N LEU A 164 13.52 8.27 3.18
CA LEU A 164 14.38 9.46 3.20
C LEU A 164 13.75 10.60 4.03
N ILE A 165 12.46 10.90 3.81
CA ILE A 165 11.73 11.92 4.57
C ILE A 165 11.68 11.53 6.06
N LYS A 166 11.44 10.26 6.37
CA LYS A 166 11.41 9.75 7.74
C LYS A 166 12.77 9.93 8.43
N SER A 167 13.87 9.58 7.77
CA SER A 167 15.22 9.75 8.32
C SER A 167 15.56 11.22 8.58
N ILE A 168 15.16 12.13 7.69
CA ILE A 168 15.35 13.56 7.87
C ILE A 168 14.47 14.11 9.00
N ALA A 169 13.21 13.71 9.09
CA ALA A 169 12.31 14.12 10.18
C ALA A 169 12.87 13.72 11.56
N LEU A 170 13.41 12.52 11.67
CA LEU A 170 14.06 12.04 12.89
C LEU A 170 15.31 12.87 13.26
N LEU A 171 16.10 13.32 12.27
CA LEU A 171 17.26 14.18 12.48
C LEU A 171 16.89 15.58 13.02
N TYR A 172 15.72 16.10 12.64
CA TYR A 172 15.20 17.39 13.10
C TYR A 172 14.32 17.31 14.35
N GLY A 173 14.06 16.09 14.88
CA GLY A 173 13.30 15.89 16.12
C GLY A 173 11.78 15.99 15.95
N PHE A 174 11.26 15.69 14.75
CA PHE A 174 9.83 15.61 14.46
C PHE A 174 9.33 14.17 14.51
#